data_a7a571e98bbfa081cf8f3dc59edbf9bf
#
_entry.id   a7a571e98bbfa081cf8f3dc59edbf9bf
#
_cell.length_a   1.000
_cell.length_b   1.000
_cell.length_c   1.000
_cell.angle_alpha   90.00
_cell.angle_beta   90.00
_cell.angle_gamma   90.00
#
_symmetry.space_group_name_H-M   'P 1'
#
loop_
_entity.id
_entity.type
_entity.pdbx_description
1 polymer ?
#
loop_
_entity_poly.entity_id
_entity_poly.type
_entity_poly.pdbx_seq_one_letter_code
_entity_poly.pdbx_strand_id
1 'polypeptide(L)'
;DHPREGLDLLVTTRIADYVLPELPALRLERDEHHRHKDVYEHSLTVLDQSIDLEKRRGHDPDLTGRLAALLHDIGKPSTRKFEPGGKVSFHHHDIVGAKMARKRLKALTYPSQVVKEVSKLVELHLRFHGYGDQGWTDSAVRRYVRDAGDQLERLHILTRSDCTTRNRRKAERLEFAYDDLEA
;
A
#
# COMPACT_ATOMS: atom_id res chain seq x y z
N ASP A 1 -11.29 1.64 -17.42
CA ASP A 1 -10.92 1.00 -16.18
C ASP A 1 -10.50 2.02 -15.12
N HIS A 2 -11.50 2.57 -14.41
CA HIS A 2 -11.31 3.59 -13.38
C HIS A 2 -11.90 3.07 -12.05
N PRO A 3 -11.16 2.23 -11.30
CA PRO A 3 -11.68 1.59 -10.09
C PRO A 3 -12.02 2.60 -8.98
N ARG A 4 -11.37 3.76 -8.94
CA ARG A 4 -11.62 4.82 -7.96
C ARG A 4 -13.09 5.20 -7.90
N GLU A 5 -13.72 5.49 -9.04
CA GLU A 5 -15.14 5.91 -9.11
C GLU A 5 -16.07 4.83 -8.52
N GLY A 6 -15.80 3.56 -8.86
CA GLY A 6 -16.57 2.44 -8.32
C GLY A 6 -16.37 2.26 -6.82
N LEU A 7 -15.15 2.44 -6.30
CA LEU A 7 -14.83 2.36 -4.88
C LEU A 7 -15.45 3.52 -4.10
N ASP A 8 -15.40 4.74 -4.65
CA ASP A 8 -16.07 5.91 -4.06
C ASP A 8 -17.59 5.70 -4.01
N LEU A 9 -18.19 5.14 -5.06
CA LEU A 9 -19.61 4.80 -5.07
C LEU A 9 -19.94 3.74 -4.01
N LEU A 10 -19.16 2.68 -3.88
CA LEU A 10 -19.33 1.66 -2.83
C LEU A 10 -19.30 2.27 -1.42
N VAL A 11 -18.42 3.23 -1.18
CA VAL A 11 -18.29 3.89 0.12
C VAL A 11 -19.42 4.90 0.35
N THR A 12 -19.78 5.71 -0.64
CA THR A 12 -20.84 6.73 -0.51
C THR A 12 -22.23 6.12 -0.36
N THR A 13 -22.49 5.00 -1.03
CA THR A 13 -23.74 4.24 -0.88
C THR A 13 -23.77 3.32 0.34
N ARG A 14 -22.67 3.25 1.10
CA ARG A 14 -22.49 2.37 2.25
C ARG A 14 -22.53 0.86 1.93
N ILE A 15 -22.46 0.47 0.69
CA ILE A 15 -22.33 -0.93 0.29
C ILE A 15 -21.00 -1.50 0.82
N ALA A 16 -19.95 -0.67 0.83
CA ALA A 16 -18.65 -1.05 1.36
C ALA A 16 -18.72 -1.52 2.82
N ASP A 17 -19.65 -1.00 3.65
CA ASP A 17 -19.81 -1.41 5.06
C ASP A 17 -20.09 -2.92 5.20
N TYR A 18 -20.67 -3.53 4.17
CA TYR A 18 -21.01 -4.96 4.15
C TYR A 18 -19.96 -5.84 3.45
N VAL A 19 -19.38 -5.34 2.36
CA VAL A 19 -18.47 -6.16 1.52
C VAL A 19 -16.99 -5.91 1.82
N LEU A 20 -16.61 -4.66 2.13
CA LEU A 20 -15.23 -4.24 2.38
C LEU A 20 -15.16 -3.14 3.45
N PRO A 21 -15.62 -3.38 4.70
CA PRO A 21 -15.70 -2.35 5.75
C PRO A 21 -14.35 -1.76 6.12
N GLU A 22 -13.25 -2.42 5.80
CA GLU A 22 -11.91 -1.89 5.98
C GLU A 22 -11.65 -0.63 5.13
N LEU A 23 -12.32 -0.49 3.98
CA LEU A 23 -12.11 0.64 3.09
C LEU A 23 -12.68 1.95 3.65
N PRO A 24 -13.98 2.07 4.06
CA PRO A 24 -14.48 3.27 4.72
C PRO A 24 -13.79 3.55 6.06
N ALA A 25 -13.30 2.53 6.76
CA ALA A 25 -12.54 2.70 8.01
C ALA A 25 -11.22 3.47 7.82
N LEU A 26 -10.70 3.56 6.59
CA LEU A 26 -9.52 4.37 6.26
C LEU A 26 -9.80 5.89 6.29
N ARG A 27 -11.06 6.31 6.27
CA ARG A 27 -11.46 7.70 6.51
C ARG A 27 -11.24 8.02 7.98
N LEU A 28 -9.98 8.18 8.37
CA LEU A 28 -9.62 8.60 9.72
C LEU A 28 -10.18 10.01 9.93
N GLU A 29 -10.93 10.21 11.04
CA GLU A 29 -11.37 11.54 11.44
C GLU A 29 -10.16 12.48 11.40
N ARG A 30 -10.33 13.65 10.80
CA ARG A 30 -9.29 14.67 10.75
C ARG A 30 -8.99 15.05 12.19
N ASP A 31 -7.77 14.74 12.66
CA ASP A 31 -7.26 15.34 13.88
C ASP A 31 -7.23 16.87 13.70
N GLU A 32 -7.68 17.61 14.69
CA GLU A 32 -7.75 19.08 14.69
C GLU A 32 -6.43 19.77 14.31
N HIS A 33 -5.33 19.04 14.28
CA HIS A 33 -3.98 19.52 13.93
C HIS A 33 -3.57 19.31 12.47
N HIS A 34 -4.49 18.94 11.58
CA HIS A 34 -4.35 18.98 10.10
C HIS A 34 -3.11 18.34 9.45
N ARG A 35 -2.39 17.44 10.10
CA ARG A 35 -1.13 16.91 9.57
C ARG A 35 -1.22 15.51 8.97
N HIS A 36 -2.34 14.82 9.11
CA HIS A 36 -2.49 13.47 8.57
C HIS A 36 -3.22 13.52 7.23
N LYS A 37 -2.58 12.96 6.20
CA LYS A 37 -3.25 12.65 4.94
C LYS A 37 -4.43 11.74 5.26
N ASP A 38 -5.57 11.98 4.63
CA ASP A 38 -6.66 11.03 4.61
C ASP A 38 -6.13 9.71 4.01
N VAL A 39 -6.10 8.64 4.82
CA VAL A 39 -5.54 7.35 4.43
C VAL A 39 -6.40 6.71 3.34
N TYR A 40 -7.70 6.99 3.31
CA TYR A 40 -8.59 6.57 2.24
C TYR A 40 -8.19 7.17 0.89
N GLU A 41 -8.07 8.49 0.81
CA GLU A 41 -7.64 9.18 -0.41
C GLU A 41 -6.23 8.78 -0.84
N HIS A 42 -5.34 8.55 0.14
CA HIS A 42 -4.02 8.02 -0.13
C HIS A 42 -4.07 6.64 -0.80
N SER A 43 -4.85 5.71 -0.25
CA SER A 43 -4.96 4.35 -0.79
C SER A 43 -5.55 4.33 -2.21
N LEU A 44 -6.53 5.20 -2.50
CA LEU A 44 -7.05 5.36 -3.86
C LEU A 44 -6.00 5.96 -4.81
N THR A 45 -5.21 6.92 -4.33
CA THR A 45 -4.12 7.51 -5.12
C THR A 45 -3.03 6.47 -5.44
N VAL A 46 -2.66 5.64 -4.47
CA VAL A 46 -1.70 4.55 -4.66
C VAL A 46 -2.23 3.54 -5.67
N LEU A 47 -3.52 3.21 -5.63
CA LEU A 47 -4.16 2.34 -6.62
C LEU A 47 -4.10 2.94 -8.03
N ASP A 48 -4.45 4.22 -8.20
CA ASP A 48 -4.38 4.89 -9.51
C ASP A 48 -2.94 4.90 -10.04
N GLN A 49 -1.97 5.26 -9.20
CA GLN A 49 -0.54 5.28 -9.56
C GLN A 49 -0.01 3.88 -9.91
N SER A 50 -0.49 2.83 -9.22
CA SER A 50 -0.08 1.45 -9.52
C SER A 50 -0.59 1.00 -10.88
N ILE A 51 -1.82 1.36 -11.23
CA ILE A 51 -2.41 1.09 -12.55
C ILE A 51 -1.65 1.84 -13.65
N ASP A 52 -1.30 3.10 -13.43
CA ASP A 52 -0.55 3.89 -14.40
C ASP A 52 0.88 3.36 -14.58
N LEU A 53 1.54 2.90 -13.51
CA LEU A 53 2.87 2.31 -13.59
C LEU A 53 2.83 0.94 -14.27
N GLU A 54 1.84 0.10 -13.95
CA GLU A 54 1.57 -1.17 -14.62
C GLU A 54 1.47 -0.98 -16.15
N LYS A 55 0.64 -0.01 -16.60
CA LYS A 55 0.49 0.33 -18.02
C LYS A 55 1.80 0.82 -18.65
N ARG A 56 2.52 1.71 -17.97
CA ARG A 56 3.82 2.24 -18.46
C ARG A 56 4.87 1.16 -18.62
N ARG A 57 4.83 0.12 -17.79
CA ARG A 57 5.72 -1.05 -17.89
C ARG A 57 5.25 -2.08 -18.91
N GLY A 58 4.11 -1.86 -19.56
CA GLY A 58 3.55 -2.76 -20.57
C GLY A 58 2.97 -4.06 -20.00
N HIS A 59 2.60 -4.06 -18.73
CA HIS A 59 1.95 -5.21 -18.11
C HIS A 59 0.46 -5.26 -18.41
N ASP A 60 -0.08 -6.46 -18.48
CA ASP A 60 -1.52 -6.70 -18.47
C ASP A 60 -2.14 -6.32 -17.11
N PRO A 61 -3.46 -6.00 -17.07
CA PRO A 61 -4.14 -5.70 -15.82
C PRO A 61 -3.94 -6.76 -14.74
N ASP A 62 -3.30 -6.37 -13.62
CA ASP A 62 -2.95 -7.28 -12.53
C ASP A 62 -3.82 -7.07 -11.29
N LEU A 63 -4.84 -7.92 -11.13
CA LEU A 63 -5.76 -7.87 -9.99
C LEU A 63 -5.03 -7.99 -8.64
N THR A 64 -4.02 -8.82 -8.54
CA THR A 64 -3.24 -9.04 -7.30
C THR A 64 -2.51 -7.78 -6.87
N GLY A 65 -1.78 -7.14 -7.78
CA GLY A 65 -1.08 -5.88 -7.51
C GLY A 65 -2.03 -4.75 -7.16
N ARG A 66 -3.15 -4.63 -7.88
CA ARG A 66 -4.18 -3.61 -7.63
C ARG A 66 -4.88 -3.79 -6.27
N LEU A 67 -5.19 -5.03 -5.87
CA LEU A 67 -5.73 -5.34 -4.55
C LEU A 67 -4.71 -5.03 -3.45
N ALA A 68 -3.43 -5.33 -3.67
CA ALA A 68 -2.38 -4.99 -2.72
C ALA A 68 -2.24 -3.46 -2.57
N ALA A 69 -2.29 -2.70 -3.66
CA ALA A 69 -2.27 -1.25 -3.64
C ALA A 69 -3.46 -0.64 -2.87
N LEU A 70 -4.67 -1.17 -3.08
CA LEU A 70 -5.86 -0.72 -2.35
C LEU A 70 -5.79 -1.03 -0.85
N LEU A 71 -5.23 -2.19 -0.49
CA LEU A 71 -5.29 -2.74 0.87
C LEU A 71 -4.01 -2.56 1.69
N HIS A 72 -2.95 -1.94 1.15
CA HIS A 72 -1.65 -1.88 1.82
C HIS A 72 -1.73 -1.24 3.22
N ASP A 73 -2.57 -0.25 3.38
CA ASP A 73 -2.70 0.56 4.60
C ASP A 73 -3.90 0.19 5.50
N ILE A 74 -4.66 -0.87 5.20
CA ILE A 74 -5.86 -1.22 5.96
C ILE A 74 -5.63 -1.53 7.45
N GLY A 75 -4.38 -1.78 7.83
CA GLY A 75 -3.98 -1.96 9.22
C GLY A 75 -3.87 -0.66 10.02
N LYS A 76 -3.81 0.51 9.39
CA LYS A 76 -3.60 1.80 10.07
C LYS A 76 -4.66 2.14 11.11
N PRO A 77 -5.99 2.00 10.84
CA PRO A 77 -7.00 2.32 11.84
C PRO A 77 -6.84 1.54 13.14
N SER A 78 -6.52 0.25 13.05
CA SER A 78 -6.38 -0.64 14.22
C SER A 78 -5.04 -0.52 14.95
N THR A 79 -4.04 0.11 14.32
CA THR A 79 -2.69 0.30 14.92
C THR A 79 -2.39 1.75 15.28
N ARG A 80 -3.35 2.65 15.07
CA ARG A 80 -3.21 4.06 15.39
C ARG A 80 -2.96 4.28 16.89
N LYS A 81 -1.89 5.03 17.20
CA LYS A 81 -1.57 5.48 18.55
C LYS A 81 -1.27 6.97 18.55
N PHE A 82 -1.74 7.65 19.57
CA PHE A 82 -1.40 9.04 19.83
C PHE A 82 -0.14 9.08 20.70
N GLU A 83 0.93 9.67 20.18
CA GLU A 83 2.20 9.79 20.84
C GLU A 83 2.33 11.16 21.54
N PRO A 84 3.25 11.31 22.52
CA PRO A 84 3.53 12.60 23.13
C PRO A 84 3.87 13.67 22.08
N GLY A 85 3.36 14.88 22.27
CA GLY A 85 3.56 16.01 21.34
C GLY A 85 2.62 16.02 20.14
N GLY A 86 1.50 15.26 20.17
CA GLY A 86 0.47 15.27 19.15
C GLY A 86 0.85 14.53 17.86
N LYS A 87 1.87 13.69 17.92
CA LYS A 87 2.20 12.79 16.79
C LYS A 87 1.30 11.57 16.80
N VAL A 88 1.03 11.05 15.61
CA VAL A 88 0.31 9.78 15.44
C VAL A 88 1.26 8.76 14.83
N SER A 89 1.26 7.54 15.38
CA SER A 89 2.03 6.40 14.87
C SER A 89 1.11 5.25 14.46
N PHE A 90 1.61 4.40 13.56
CA PHE A 90 0.90 3.24 13.02
C PHE A 90 1.83 2.02 13.01
N HIS A 91 2.50 1.75 14.13
CA HIS A 91 3.47 0.66 14.21
C HIS A 91 2.84 -0.69 13.87
N HIS A 92 3.54 -1.47 13.03
CA HIS A 92 3.15 -2.80 12.58
C HIS A 92 1.84 -2.85 11.75
N HIS A 93 1.41 -1.73 11.13
CA HIS A 93 0.23 -1.75 10.29
C HIS A 93 0.37 -2.65 9.06
N ASP A 94 1.59 -2.90 8.59
CA ASP A 94 1.95 -3.85 7.55
C ASP A 94 1.55 -5.29 7.94
N ILE A 95 2.00 -5.75 9.11
CA ILE A 95 1.70 -7.11 9.61
C ILE A 95 0.22 -7.28 9.96
N VAL A 96 -0.37 -6.27 10.62
CA VAL A 96 -1.80 -6.29 10.96
C VAL A 96 -2.65 -6.21 9.70
N GLY A 97 -2.29 -5.32 8.76
CA GLY A 97 -2.96 -5.17 7.46
C GLY A 97 -2.91 -6.46 6.64
N ALA A 98 -1.78 -7.14 6.59
CA ALA A 98 -1.64 -8.44 5.91
C ALA A 98 -2.63 -9.50 6.46
N LYS A 99 -2.79 -9.57 7.79
CA LYS A 99 -3.76 -10.47 8.42
C LYS A 99 -5.21 -10.07 8.09
N MET A 100 -5.51 -8.77 8.09
CA MET A 100 -6.83 -8.24 7.74
C MET A 100 -7.15 -8.51 6.27
N ALA A 101 -6.22 -8.24 5.34
CA ALA A 101 -6.37 -8.53 3.91
C ALA A 101 -6.63 -10.01 3.67
N ARG A 102 -5.86 -10.90 4.31
CA ARG A 102 -6.06 -12.35 4.25
C ARG A 102 -7.45 -12.77 4.69
N LYS A 103 -7.92 -12.23 5.83
CA LYS A 103 -9.26 -12.54 6.37
C LYS A 103 -10.35 -12.06 5.42
N ARG A 104 -10.25 -10.83 4.92
CA ARG A 104 -11.24 -10.21 4.04
C ARG A 104 -11.32 -10.93 2.69
N LEU A 105 -10.20 -11.14 2.03
CA LEU A 105 -10.18 -11.79 0.72
C LEU A 105 -10.66 -13.24 0.78
N LYS A 106 -10.40 -13.97 1.87
CA LYS A 106 -11.00 -15.29 2.12
C LYS A 106 -12.52 -15.21 2.27
N ALA A 107 -13.04 -14.23 3.03
CA ALA A 107 -14.47 -14.03 3.20
C ALA A 107 -15.17 -13.65 1.88
N LEU A 108 -14.47 -12.98 0.98
CA LEU A 108 -14.92 -12.65 -0.37
C LEU A 108 -14.66 -13.78 -1.39
N THR A 109 -14.24 -14.95 -0.92
CA THR A 109 -14.01 -16.15 -1.75
C THR A 109 -12.99 -16.00 -2.88
N TYR A 110 -12.00 -15.12 -2.71
CA TYR A 110 -10.89 -15.01 -3.65
C TYR A 110 -10.06 -16.31 -3.67
N PRO A 111 -9.46 -16.67 -4.83
CA PRO A 111 -8.57 -17.82 -4.94
C PRO A 111 -7.45 -17.76 -3.90
N SER A 112 -7.09 -18.91 -3.33
CA SER A 112 -6.09 -19.01 -2.25
C SER A 112 -4.73 -18.41 -2.64
N GLN A 113 -4.36 -18.51 -3.90
CA GLN A 113 -3.12 -17.91 -4.44
C GLN A 113 -3.19 -16.37 -4.35
N VAL A 114 -4.28 -15.75 -4.84
CA VAL A 114 -4.48 -14.29 -4.74
C VAL A 114 -4.45 -13.83 -3.28
N VAL A 115 -5.13 -14.55 -2.38
CA VAL A 115 -5.12 -14.25 -0.95
C VAL A 115 -3.71 -14.27 -0.36
N LYS A 116 -2.90 -15.26 -0.74
CA LYS A 116 -1.52 -15.41 -0.28
C LYS A 116 -0.63 -14.28 -0.79
N GLU A 117 -0.71 -13.99 -2.09
CA GLU A 117 0.12 -12.99 -2.77
C GLU A 117 -0.19 -11.56 -2.30
N VAL A 118 -1.47 -11.18 -2.25
CA VAL A 118 -1.88 -9.86 -1.72
C VAL A 118 -1.44 -9.69 -0.28
N SER A 119 -1.66 -10.70 0.57
CA SER A 119 -1.25 -10.62 1.97
C SER A 119 0.26 -10.44 2.13
N LYS A 120 1.04 -11.11 1.27
CA LYS A 120 2.51 -10.98 1.24
C LYS A 120 2.95 -9.59 0.81
N LEU A 121 2.34 -9.03 -0.23
CA LEU A 121 2.63 -7.68 -0.70
C LEU A 121 2.32 -6.62 0.37
N VAL A 122 1.16 -6.74 1.04
CA VAL A 122 0.78 -5.86 2.15
C VAL A 122 1.79 -5.96 3.31
N GLU A 123 2.28 -7.15 3.64
CA GLU A 123 3.29 -7.35 4.70
C GLU A 123 4.64 -6.70 4.34
N LEU A 124 5.00 -6.69 3.06
CA LEU A 124 6.31 -6.26 2.60
C LEU A 124 6.38 -4.78 2.17
N HIS A 125 5.24 -4.07 2.04
CA HIS A 125 5.21 -2.73 1.43
C HIS A 125 6.10 -1.70 2.13
N LEU A 126 6.34 -1.83 3.43
CA LEU A 126 7.23 -0.94 4.17
C LEU A 126 8.73 -1.26 4.03
N ARG A 127 9.09 -2.41 3.43
CA ARG A 127 10.48 -2.86 3.38
C ARG A 127 11.42 -1.87 2.66
N PHE A 128 10.91 -1.15 1.68
CA PHE A 128 11.69 -0.16 0.93
C PHE A 128 11.98 1.12 1.73
N HIS A 129 11.22 1.44 2.77
CA HIS A 129 11.33 2.73 3.47
C HIS A 129 12.71 3.00 4.11
N GLY A 130 13.53 1.98 4.32
CA GLY A 130 14.91 2.12 4.82
C GLY A 130 15.97 2.32 3.75
N TYR A 131 15.64 2.20 2.45
CA TYR A 131 16.62 2.25 1.36
C TYR A 131 17.15 3.68 1.10
N GLY A 132 16.27 4.68 1.18
CA GLY A 132 16.55 6.03 0.68
C GLY A 132 17.48 6.89 1.54
N ASP A 133 17.76 6.52 2.79
CA ASP A 133 18.49 7.38 3.73
C ASP A 133 19.96 6.98 3.94
N GLN A 134 20.32 5.69 3.79
CA GLN A 134 21.70 5.21 4.03
C GLN A 134 22.20 4.18 2.99
N GLY A 135 21.41 3.89 1.95
CA GLY A 135 21.69 2.76 1.06
C GLY A 135 21.53 1.41 1.76
N TRP A 136 21.20 0.38 1.02
CA TRP A 136 21.19 -0.97 1.57
C TRP A 136 22.52 -1.66 1.36
N THR A 137 22.89 -2.51 2.32
CA THR A 137 23.97 -3.46 2.08
C THR A 137 23.48 -4.54 1.10
N ASP A 138 24.41 -5.17 0.38
CA ASP A 138 24.09 -6.31 -0.50
C ASP A 138 23.26 -7.40 0.22
N SER A 139 23.50 -7.60 1.50
CA SER A 139 22.73 -8.57 2.30
C SER A 139 21.28 -8.14 2.51
N ALA A 140 21.01 -6.84 2.61
CA ALA A 140 19.67 -6.29 2.74
C ALA A 140 18.92 -6.39 1.40
N VAL A 141 19.59 -6.07 0.27
CA VAL A 141 19.03 -6.25 -1.08
C VAL A 141 18.68 -7.71 -1.32
N ARG A 142 19.62 -8.63 -1.07
CA ARG A 142 19.37 -10.08 -1.21
C ARG A 142 18.22 -10.57 -0.33
N ARG A 143 18.05 -10.01 0.86
CA ARG A 143 16.93 -10.34 1.74
C ARG A 143 15.61 -9.84 1.14
N TYR A 144 15.57 -8.59 0.67
CA TYR A 144 14.41 -8.00 0.02
C TYR A 144 13.94 -8.84 -1.18
N VAL A 145 14.86 -9.16 -2.10
CA VAL A 145 14.59 -9.99 -3.28
C VAL A 145 14.09 -11.39 -2.87
N ARG A 146 14.76 -12.04 -1.91
CA ARG A 146 14.37 -13.37 -1.43
C ARG A 146 13.00 -13.34 -0.75
N ASP A 147 12.74 -12.34 0.07
CA ASP A 147 11.48 -12.22 0.81
C ASP A 147 10.31 -11.91 -0.16
N ALA A 148 10.56 -11.11 -1.20
CA ALA A 148 9.59 -10.87 -2.27
C ALA A 148 9.37 -12.09 -3.15
N GLY A 149 10.44 -12.78 -3.58
CA GLY A 149 10.36 -13.93 -4.49
C GLY A 149 9.62 -13.56 -5.79
N ASP A 150 8.68 -14.40 -6.21
CA ASP A 150 7.87 -14.19 -7.43
C ASP A 150 6.99 -12.92 -7.40
N GLN A 151 6.92 -12.24 -6.26
CA GLN A 151 6.16 -10.99 -6.11
C GLN A 151 7.03 -9.74 -6.25
N LEU A 152 8.30 -9.87 -6.64
CA LEU A 152 9.26 -8.77 -6.64
C LEU A 152 8.79 -7.60 -7.51
N GLU A 153 8.36 -7.86 -8.75
CA GLU A 153 7.88 -6.83 -9.67
C GLU A 153 6.62 -6.12 -9.14
N ARG A 154 5.66 -6.89 -8.61
CA ARG A 154 4.46 -6.32 -7.97
C ARG A 154 4.81 -5.47 -6.75
N LEU A 155 5.82 -5.89 -5.98
CA LEU A 155 6.29 -5.13 -4.82
C LEU A 155 6.96 -3.82 -5.25
N HIS A 156 7.74 -3.81 -6.33
CA HIS A 156 8.31 -2.61 -6.90
C HIS A 156 7.22 -1.63 -7.36
N ILE A 157 6.22 -2.11 -8.09
CA ILE A 157 5.07 -1.28 -8.51
C ILE A 157 4.36 -0.69 -7.29
N LEU A 158 4.06 -1.52 -6.27
CA LEU A 158 3.38 -1.07 -5.06
C LEU A 158 4.17 0.00 -4.31
N THR A 159 5.44 -0.24 -4.02
CA THR A 159 6.28 0.67 -3.22
C THR A 159 6.57 1.98 -3.94
N ARG A 160 6.79 1.96 -5.27
CA ARG A 160 6.89 3.17 -6.09
C ARG A 160 5.59 3.98 -6.08
N SER A 161 4.46 3.30 -6.19
CA SER A 161 3.14 3.94 -6.18
C SER A 161 2.76 4.53 -4.83
N ASP A 162 3.23 3.95 -3.73
CA ASP A 162 3.04 4.47 -2.37
C ASP A 162 3.83 5.78 -2.11
N CYS A 163 4.79 6.09 -2.97
CA CYS A 163 5.56 7.32 -2.89
C CYS A 163 4.74 8.54 -3.37
N THR A 164 3.87 9.07 -2.51
CA THR A 164 2.96 10.19 -2.82
C THR A 164 3.45 11.55 -2.31
N THR A 165 4.77 11.76 -2.24
CA THR A 165 5.32 13.02 -1.73
C THR A 165 5.12 14.18 -2.72
N ARG A 166 4.70 15.35 -2.20
CA ARG A 166 4.63 16.61 -2.97
C ARG A 166 5.98 17.34 -3.06
N ASN A 167 6.97 16.91 -2.30
CA ASN A 167 8.31 17.48 -2.34
C ASN A 167 9.07 16.92 -3.54
N ARG A 168 9.27 17.73 -4.57
CA ARG A 168 9.93 17.35 -5.83
C ARG A 168 11.33 16.75 -5.62
N ARG A 169 12.17 17.37 -4.79
CA ARG A 169 13.52 16.85 -4.51
C ARG A 169 13.49 15.49 -3.82
N LYS A 170 12.50 15.28 -2.93
CA LYS A 170 12.30 13.98 -2.28
C LYS A 170 11.79 12.93 -3.29
N ALA A 171 10.89 13.31 -4.18
CA ALA A 171 10.38 12.43 -5.23
C ALA A 171 11.50 11.97 -6.16
N GLU A 172 12.30 12.91 -6.70
CA GLU A 172 13.44 12.63 -7.59
C GLU A 172 14.47 11.71 -6.92
N ARG A 173 14.79 11.94 -5.64
CA ARG A 173 15.72 11.08 -4.88
C ARG A 173 15.17 9.66 -4.69
N LEU A 174 13.88 9.52 -4.41
CA LEU A 174 13.25 8.22 -4.25
C LEU A 174 13.17 7.47 -5.59
N GLU A 175 12.86 8.17 -6.67
CA GLU A 175 12.84 7.59 -8.02
C GLU A 175 14.22 7.03 -8.39
N PHE A 176 15.28 7.79 -8.17
CA PHE A 176 16.65 7.31 -8.36
C PHE A 176 16.98 6.09 -7.49
N ALA A 177 16.53 6.09 -6.22
CA ALA A 177 16.76 4.96 -5.32
C ALA A 177 16.01 3.70 -5.76
N TYR A 178 14.82 3.85 -6.36
CA TYR A 178 14.11 2.70 -6.94
C TYR A 178 14.81 2.18 -8.18
N ASP A 179 15.29 3.07 -9.07
CA ASP A 179 16.01 2.68 -10.28
C ASP A 179 17.30 1.93 -9.92
N ASP A 180 18.03 2.40 -8.90
CA ASP A 180 19.24 1.74 -8.39
C ASP A 180 18.95 0.35 -7.78
N LEU A 181 17.81 0.19 -7.08
CA LEU A 181 17.41 -1.10 -6.51
C LEU A 181 16.97 -2.10 -7.58
N GLU A 182 16.38 -1.64 -8.67
CA GLU A 182 15.86 -2.47 -9.77
C GLU A 182 16.94 -2.84 -10.79
N ALA A 183 18.09 -2.14 -10.80
CA ALA A 183 19.24 -2.43 -11.68
C ALA A 183 20.05 -3.65 -11.24
#